data_adb469714096d18848740cca119d1f37
#
_entry.id   adb469714096d18848740cca119d1f37
#
_cell.length_a   1.000
_cell.length_b   1.000
_cell.length_c   1.000
_cell.angle_alpha   90.00
_cell.angle_beta   90.00
_cell.angle_gamma   90.00
#
_symmetry.space_group_name_H-M   'P 1'
#
loop_
_entity.id
_entity.type
_entity.pdbx_description
1 polymer ?
#
loop_
_entity_poly.entity_id
_entity_poly.type
_entity_poly.pdbx_seq_one_letter_code
_entity_poly.pdbx_strand_id
1 'polypeptide(L)'
;MKISLNNIKVAIFDFDDTLAIHKDVDYLKHRNENEEKLLNYYLNAYLNPEKFYEIIEPCDISESILKLINILRKNNVKIYCVSGMKFSFHLKTKEYFVHKYYGDDIEVISSKNQELKIDAAKIISKINKCKLNEVLFVDDMKENIINFNKAGINAILANNVELLINDKVGKNNDKIQIK
;
A
#
# COMPACT_ATOMS: atom_id res chain seq x y z
N MET A 1 -1.86 17.60 9.31
CA MET A 1 -2.70 16.86 10.28
C MET A 1 -1.84 15.80 10.93
N LYS A 2 -1.86 15.65 12.27
CA LYS A 2 -1.04 14.64 12.95
C LYS A 2 -1.81 13.32 12.99
N ILE A 3 -1.29 12.28 12.34
CA ILE A 3 -1.91 10.95 12.29
C ILE A 3 -1.56 10.21 13.58
N SER A 4 -2.59 9.67 14.27
CA SER A 4 -2.41 8.83 15.47
C SER A 4 -2.75 7.39 15.13
N LEU A 5 -1.75 6.51 15.16
CA LEU A 5 -1.94 5.07 14.87
C LEU A 5 -2.91 4.38 15.83
N ASN A 6 -3.12 4.93 17.04
CA ASN A 6 -4.06 4.35 18.01
C ASN A 6 -5.53 4.51 17.58
N ASN A 7 -5.82 5.44 16.68
CA ASN A 7 -7.18 5.69 16.18
C ASN A 7 -7.47 4.96 14.86
N ILE A 8 -6.46 4.32 14.27
CA ILE A 8 -6.61 3.63 13.00
C ILE A 8 -7.25 2.25 13.22
N LYS A 9 -8.26 1.93 12.45
CA LYS A 9 -8.96 0.64 12.42
C LYS A 9 -8.73 -0.14 11.14
N VAL A 10 -8.43 0.59 10.06
CA VAL A 10 -8.16 0.03 8.74
C VAL A 10 -6.92 0.70 8.18
N ALA A 11 -6.01 -0.08 7.60
CA ALA A 11 -4.88 0.43 6.83
C ALA A 11 -4.93 -0.12 5.40
N ILE A 12 -4.66 0.75 4.45
CA ILE A 12 -4.66 0.43 3.02
C ILE A 12 -3.31 0.85 2.44
N PHE A 13 -2.64 -0.06 1.79
CA PHE A 13 -1.37 0.20 1.10
C PHE A 13 -1.59 0.14 -0.41
N ASP A 14 -0.97 1.06 -1.16
CA ASP A 14 -0.79 0.86 -2.59
C ASP A 14 0.21 -0.25 -2.85
N PHE A 15 0.29 -0.75 -4.07
CA PHE A 15 1.18 -1.83 -4.46
C PHE A 15 2.44 -1.30 -5.16
N ASP A 16 2.27 -0.67 -6.33
CA ASP A 16 3.38 -0.25 -7.18
C ASP A 16 4.13 0.92 -6.52
N ASP A 17 5.46 0.87 -6.45
CA ASP A 17 6.36 1.84 -5.80
C ASP A 17 6.05 2.10 -4.30
N THR A 18 5.16 1.31 -3.69
CA THR A 18 4.85 1.31 -2.25
C THR A 18 5.22 0.00 -1.59
N LEU A 19 4.62 -1.13 -2.00
CA LEU A 19 4.98 -2.46 -1.52
C LEU A 19 6.02 -3.12 -2.41
N ALA A 20 5.93 -2.90 -3.72
CA ALA A 20 6.77 -3.53 -4.74
C ALA A 20 7.38 -2.51 -5.68
N ILE A 21 8.65 -2.69 -6.05
CA ILE A 21 9.37 -1.90 -7.04
C ILE A 21 9.73 -2.75 -8.25
N HIS A 22 9.57 -2.19 -9.44
CA HIS A 22 10.03 -2.80 -10.68
C HIS A 22 11.51 -2.49 -10.89
N LYS A 23 12.36 -3.51 -10.97
CA LYS A 23 13.79 -3.37 -11.26
C LYS A 23 14.13 -3.48 -12.74
N ASP A 24 13.20 -3.93 -13.56
CA ASP A 24 13.42 -4.08 -14.99
C ASP A 24 13.52 -2.73 -15.69
N VAL A 25 14.71 -2.44 -16.22
CA VAL A 25 15.00 -1.21 -16.98
C VAL A 25 14.11 -1.12 -18.22
N ASP A 26 13.75 -2.25 -18.83
CA ASP A 26 12.86 -2.28 -20.00
C ASP A 26 11.41 -1.92 -19.63
N TYR A 27 10.93 -2.32 -18.45
CA TYR A 27 9.64 -1.86 -17.95
C TYR A 27 9.57 -0.33 -17.85
N LEU A 28 10.58 0.30 -17.28
CA LEU A 28 10.63 1.75 -17.13
C LEU A 28 10.63 2.47 -18.50
N LYS A 29 11.25 1.89 -19.51
CA LYS A 29 11.18 2.39 -20.90
C LYS A 29 9.78 2.21 -21.50
N HIS A 30 9.15 1.04 -21.27
CA HIS A 30 7.84 0.70 -21.82
C HIS A 30 6.67 1.36 -21.10
N ARG A 31 6.86 1.84 -19.87
CA ARG A 31 5.82 2.54 -19.09
C ARG A 31 5.21 3.73 -19.86
N ASN A 32 5.99 4.37 -20.74
CA ASN A 32 5.59 5.51 -21.56
C ASN A 32 5.39 5.17 -23.04
N GLU A 33 5.50 3.89 -23.44
CA GLU A 33 5.33 3.45 -24.81
C GLU A 33 3.87 3.07 -25.13
N ASN A 34 3.63 2.70 -26.41
CA ASN A 34 2.28 2.37 -26.86
C ASN A 34 1.69 1.19 -26.07
N GLU A 35 0.36 1.16 -25.98
CA GLU A 35 -0.39 0.19 -25.17
C GLU A 35 -0.13 -1.27 -25.55
N GLU A 36 0.20 -1.56 -26.82
CA GLU A 36 0.44 -2.93 -27.30
C GLU A 36 1.76 -3.50 -26.75
N LYS A 37 2.84 -2.72 -26.77
CA LYS A 37 4.12 -3.15 -26.17
C LYS A 37 4.00 -3.32 -24.66
N LEU A 38 3.32 -2.41 -24.00
CA LEU A 38 3.06 -2.49 -22.57
C LEU A 38 2.19 -3.71 -22.24
N LEU A 39 1.16 -4.00 -23.05
CA LEU A 39 0.33 -5.18 -22.88
C LEU A 39 1.16 -6.47 -23.03
N ASN A 40 1.99 -6.58 -24.06
CA ASN A 40 2.86 -7.74 -24.27
C ASN A 40 3.85 -7.92 -23.13
N TYR A 41 4.42 -6.83 -22.60
CA TYR A 41 5.28 -6.88 -21.42
C TYR A 41 4.50 -7.44 -20.22
N TYR A 42 3.33 -6.91 -19.91
CA TYR A 42 2.49 -7.37 -18.81
C TYR A 42 2.05 -8.83 -18.97
N LEU A 43 1.64 -9.24 -20.17
CA LEU A 43 1.27 -10.63 -20.43
C LEU A 43 2.43 -11.58 -20.14
N ASN A 44 3.64 -11.25 -20.60
CA ASN A 44 4.82 -12.08 -20.36
C ASN A 44 5.25 -12.09 -18.88
N ALA A 45 5.17 -10.95 -18.21
CA ALA A 45 5.61 -10.80 -16.82
C ALA A 45 4.60 -11.34 -15.79
N TYR A 46 3.30 -11.12 -16.03
CA TYR A 46 2.25 -11.38 -15.04
C TYR A 46 1.44 -12.67 -15.26
N LEU A 47 1.47 -13.26 -16.47
CA LEU A 47 0.92 -14.60 -16.67
C LEU A 47 1.85 -15.70 -16.17
N ASN A 48 3.13 -15.40 -16.02
CA ASN A 48 4.10 -16.30 -15.44
C ASN A 48 4.53 -15.75 -14.06
N PRO A 49 4.04 -16.31 -12.95
CA PRO A 49 4.39 -15.85 -11.60
C PRO A 49 5.89 -15.85 -11.33
N GLU A 50 6.64 -16.80 -11.88
CA GLU A 50 8.10 -16.87 -11.71
C GLU A 50 8.78 -15.66 -12.34
N LYS A 51 8.40 -15.28 -13.56
CA LYS A 51 8.90 -14.06 -14.21
C LYS A 51 8.49 -12.79 -13.49
N PHE A 52 7.28 -12.75 -12.91
CA PHE A 52 6.85 -11.63 -12.10
C PHE A 52 7.80 -11.36 -10.93
N TYR A 53 8.30 -12.44 -10.29
CA TYR A 53 9.26 -12.31 -9.18
C TYR A 53 10.67 -11.98 -9.62
N GLU A 54 11.02 -12.22 -10.88
CA GLU A 54 12.31 -11.84 -11.44
C GLU A 54 12.41 -10.33 -11.67
N ILE A 55 11.28 -9.66 -11.86
CA ILE A 55 11.22 -8.24 -12.25
C ILE A 55 10.73 -7.30 -11.16
N ILE A 56 10.15 -7.80 -10.07
CA ILE A 56 9.72 -6.98 -8.93
C ILE A 56 10.29 -7.51 -7.63
N GLU A 57 10.56 -6.58 -6.74
CA GLU A 57 11.08 -6.81 -5.39
C GLU A 57 10.33 -5.94 -4.39
N PRO A 58 10.41 -6.25 -3.07
CA PRO A 58 10.01 -5.30 -2.04
C PRO A 58 10.75 -3.96 -2.21
N CYS A 59 10.05 -2.85 -2.03
CA CYS A 59 10.65 -1.51 -2.08
C CYS A 59 11.78 -1.36 -1.05
N ASP A 60 12.70 -0.44 -1.27
CA ASP A 60 13.79 -0.11 -0.33
C ASP A 60 13.28 0.27 1.06
N ILE A 61 12.05 0.80 1.14
CA ILE A 61 11.35 1.11 2.39
C ILE A 61 10.61 -0.10 3.00
N SER A 62 10.75 -1.30 2.44
CA SER A 62 10.00 -2.50 2.87
C SER A 62 10.18 -2.81 4.35
N GLU A 63 11.35 -2.54 4.93
CA GLU A 63 11.59 -2.72 6.36
C GLU A 63 10.72 -1.80 7.21
N SER A 64 10.60 -0.51 6.84
CA SER A 64 9.73 0.46 7.53
C SER A 64 8.26 0.11 7.33
N ILE A 65 7.87 -0.35 6.14
CA ILE A 65 6.52 -0.86 5.85
C ILE A 65 6.19 -2.08 6.73
N LEU A 66 7.10 -3.06 6.82
CA LEU A 66 6.92 -4.24 7.69
C LEU A 66 6.81 -3.86 9.16
N LYS A 67 7.61 -2.90 9.64
CA LYS A 67 7.49 -2.36 11.00
C LYS A 67 6.12 -1.74 11.24
N LEU A 68 5.62 -0.94 10.29
CA LEU A 68 4.27 -0.35 10.37
C LEU A 68 3.19 -1.44 10.39
N ILE A 69 3.23 -2.40 9.47
CA ILE A 69 2.30 -3.52 9.39
C ILE A 69 2.25 -4.28 10.72
N ASN A 70 3.40 -4.58 11.32
CA ASN A 70 3.47 -5.26 12.62
C ASN A 70 2.88 -4.43 13.77
N ILE A 71 3.06 -3.11 13.75
CA ILE A 71 2.42 -2.20 14.72
C ILE A 71 0.89 -2.22 14.53
N LEU A 72 0.42 -2.18 13.29
CA LEU A 72 -1.00 -2.20 12.96
C LEU A 72 -1.66 -3.52 13.38
N ARG A 73 -1.01 -4.66 13.13
CA ARG A 73 -1.46 -5.99 13.57
C ARG A 73 -1.59 -6.08 15.10
N LYS A 74 -0.59 -5.58 15.84
CA LYS A 74 -0.63 -5.52 17.32
C LYS A 74 -1.81 -4.67 17.84
N ASN A 75 -2.31 -3.74 17.06
CA ASN A 75 -3.47 -2.90 17.37
C ASN A 75 -4.79 -3.47 16.80
N ASN A 76 -4.81 -4.69 16.27
CA ASN A 76 -5.96 -5.33 15.62
C ASN A 76 -6.52 -4.52 14.43
N VAL A 77 -5.67 -3.80 13.70
CA VAL A 77 -6.05 -3.06 12.50
C VAL A 77 -6.17 -4.02 11.33
N LYS A 78 -7.28 -3.94 10.58
CA LYS A 78 -7.44 -4.68 9.32
C LYS A 78 -6.57 -4.04 8.24
N ILE A 79 -5.85 -4.89 7.48
CA ILE A 79 -4.89 -4.43 6.48
C ILE A 79 -5.33 -4.88 5.09
N TYR A 80 -5.25 -3.97 4.12
CA TYR A 80 -5.59 -4.17 2.72
C TYR A 80 -4.46 -3.66 1.83
N CYS A 81 -4.34 -4.24 0.65
CA CYS A 81 -3.60 -3.67 -0.47
C CYS A 81 -4.60 -3.29 -1.56
N VAL A 82 -4.63 -2.03 -1.99
CA VAL A 82 -5.52 -1.56 -3.06
C VAL A 82 -4.67 -1.04 -4.21
N SER A 83 -4.65 -1.76 -5.32
CA SER A 83 -3.83 -1.45 -6.49
C SER A 83 -4.69 -1.13 -7.71
N GLY A 84 -4.31 -0.09 -8.46
CA GLY A 84 -4.84 0.17 -9.78
C GLY A 84 -4.37 -0.91 -10.77
N MET A 85 -5.27 -1.77 -11.22
CA MET A 85 -4.93 -2.88 -12.14
C MET A 85 -5.65 -2.71 -13.46
N LYS A 86 -4.88 -2.54 -14.53
CA LYS A 86 -5.42 -2.46 -15.90
C LYS A 86 -6.01 -3.79 -16.36
N PHE A 87 -5.44 -4.91 -15.88
CA PHE A 87 -5.83 -6.27 -16.27
C PHE A 87 -6.13 -7.13 -15.04
N SER A 88 -7.20 -7.90 -15.09
CA SER A 88 -7.67 -8.72 -13.96
C SER A 88 -6.70 -9.83 -13.56
N PHE A 89 -5.88 -10.33 -14.49
CA PHE A 89 -4.90 -11.38 -14.19
C PHE A 89 -3.76 -10.90 -13.28
N HIS A 90 -3.53 -9.58 -13.16
CA HIS A 90 -2.54 -9.03 -12.22
C HIS A 90 -2.92 -9.30 -10.76
N LEU A 91 -4.20 -9.49 -10.45
CA LEU A 91 -4.65 -9.65 -9.08
C LEU A 91 -3.95 -10.81 -8.36
N LYS A 92 -3.97 -11.99 -8.98
CA LYS A 92 -3.37 -13.19 -8.37
C LYS A 92 -1.87 -13.08 -8.15
N THR A 93 -1.15 -12.45 -9.09
CA THR A 93 0.31 -12.28 -8.97
C THR A 93 0.65 -11.26 -7.90
N LYS A 94 -0.09 -10.16 -7.80
CA LYS A 94 0.08 -9.16 -6.73
C LYS A 94 -0.31 -9.73 -5.37
N GLU A 95 -1.40 -10.50 -5.28
CA GLU A 95 -1.80 -11.21 -4.06
C GLU A 95 -0.71 -12.16 -3.57
N TYR A 96 -0.18 -13.01 -4.47
CA TYR A 96 0.92 -13.90 -4.11
C TYR A 96 2.16 -13.14 -3.61
N PHE A 97 2.53 -12.01 -4.25
CA PHE A 97 3.64 -11.17 -3.80
C PHE A 97 3.39 -10.61 -2.40
N VAL A 98 2.21 -10.02 -2.18
CA VAL A 98 1.84 -9.42 -0.89
C VAL A 98 1.87 -10.49 0.21
N HIS A 99 1.30 -11.65 -0.03
CA HIS A 99 1.28 -12.75 0.93
C HIS A 99 2.69 -13.25 1.25
N LYS A 100 3.55 -13.39 0.24
CA LYS A 100 4.93 -13.84 0.42
C LYS A 100 5.78 -12.90 1.27
N TYR A 101 5.66 -11.58 1.06
CA TYR A 101 6.57 -10.62 1.68
C TYR A 101 5.98 -9.87 2.87
N TYR A 102 4.65 -9.74 2.94
CA TYR A 102 3.96 -8.92 3.93
C TYR A 102 2.96 -9.68 4.80
N GLY A 103 2.49 -10.86 4.35
CA GLY A 103 1.61 -11.76 5.11
C GLY A 103 0.28 -12.03 4.43
N ASP A 104 -0.25 -13.22 4.65
CA ASP A 104 -1.46 -13.78 4.03
C ASP A 104 -2.78 -13.24 4.63
N ASP A 105 -2.68 -12.46 5.71
CA ASP A 105 -3.80 -11.74 6.32
C ASP A 105 -4.14 -10.42 5.60
N ILE A 106 -3.35 -10.01 4.59
CA ILE A 106 -3.56 -8.80 3.80
C ILE A 106 -4.41 -9.12 2.58
N GLU A 107 -5.62 -8.57 2.52
CA GLU A 107 -6.53 -8.73 1.38
C GLU A 107 -6.14 -7.78 0.24
N VAL A 108 -5.99 -8.32 -0.98
CA VAL A 108 -5.59 -7.54 -2.16
C VAL A 108 -6.81 -7.26 -3.04
N ILE A 109 -7.03 -5.98 -3.36
CA ILE A 109 -8.20 -5.49 -4.09
C ILE A 109 -7.77 -4.71 -5.33
N SER A 110 -8.39 -5.01 -6.47
CA SER A 110 -8.24 -4.23 -7.70
C SER A 110 -9.19 -3.03 -7.72
N SER A 111 -8.67 -1.85 -8.00
CA SER A 111 -9.44 -0.60 -8.15
C SER A 111 -9.60 -0.13 -9.60
N LYS A 112 -9.33 -0.94 -10.61
CA LYS A 112 -9.31 -0.60 -12.05
C LYS A 112 -8.41 0.61 -12.40
N ASN A 113 -8.51 1.72 -11.68
CA ASN A 113 -7.69 2.93 -11.87
C ASN A 113 -7.45 3.67 -10.54
N GLN A 114 -6.63 4.72 -10.58
CA GLN A 114 -6.27 5.51 -9.39
C GLN A 114 -7.45 6.23 -8.76
N GLU A 115 -8.37 6.77 -9.56
CA GLU A 115 -9.54 7.53 -9.09
C GLU A 115 -10.46 6.65 -8.23
N LEU A 116 -10.63 5.38 -8.61
CA LEU A 116 -11.46 4.42 -7.89
C LEU A 116 -10.83 3.89 -6.59
N LYS A 117 -9.56 4.18 -6.30
CA LYS A 117 -8.93 3.83 -5.01
C LYS A 117 -9.65 4.50 -3.84
N ILE A 118 -10.08 5.75 -3.99
CA ILE A 118 -10.83 6.46 -2.93
C ILE A 118 -12.18 5.78 -2.67
N ASP A 119 -12.88 5.37 -3.72
CA ASP A 119 -14.16 4.69 -3.56
C ASP A 119 -13.98 3.29 -2.97
N ALA A 120 -12.93 2.57 -3.35
CA ALA A 120 -12.55 1.32 -2.70
C ALA A 120 -12.31 1.53 -1.19
N ALA A 121 -11.55 2.56 -0.80
CA ALA A 121 -11.30 2.88 0.61
C ALA A 121 -12.60 3.23 1.37
N LYS A 122 -13.53 3.96 0.75
CA LYS A 122 -14.86 4.23 1.33
C LYS A 122 -15.68 2.96 1.53
N ILE A 123 -15.64 2.03 0.56
CA ILE A 123 -16.32 0.73 0.65
C ILE A 123 -15.69 -0.10 1.78
N ILE A 124 -14.36 -0.19 1.83
CA ILE A 124 -13.61 -0.90 2.87
C ILE A 124 -13.97 -0.33 4.25
N SER A 125 -14.03 1.00 4.41
CA SER A 125 -14.39 1.62 5.68
C SER A 125 -15.80 1.22 6.12
N LYS A 126 -16.78 1.16 5.21
CA LYS A 126 -18.15 0.73 5.49
C LYS A 126 -18.22 -0.74 5.90
N ILE A 127 -17.51 -1.64 5.18
CA ILE A 127 -17.44 -3.07 5.50
C ILE A 127 -16.87 -3.27 6.91
N ASN A 128 -15.85 -2.52 7.28
CA ASN A 128 -15.20 -2.58 8.59
C ASN A 128 -15.89 -1.71 9.66
N LYS A 129 -17.03 -1.09 9.36
CA LYS A 129 -17.82 -0.26 10.29
C LYS A 129 -16.96 0.83 10.97
N CYS A 130 -16.06 1.45 10.23
CA CYS A 130 -15.19 2.52 10.72
C CYS A 130 -15.43 3.84 9.97
N LYS A 131 -15.02 4.95 10.58
CA LYS A 131 -15.07 6.28 9.95
C LYS A 131 -13.90 6.48 8.99
N LEU A 132 -14.03 7.38 8.02
CA LEU A 132 -12.95 7.66 7.06
C LEU A 132 -11.66 8.14 7.74
N ASN A 133 -11.77 8.91 8.81
CA ASN A 133 -10.62 9.36 9.61
C ASN A 133 -10.03 8.27 10.53
N GLU A 134 -10.57 7.06 10.54
CA GLU A 134 -10.01 5.86 11.16
C GLU A 134 -9.33 4.94 10.13
N VAL A 135 -9.28 5.37 8.86
CA VAL A 135 -8.56 4.70 7.76
C VAL A 135 -7.22 5.39 7.55
N LEU A 136 -6.16 4.60 7.44
CA LEU A 136 -4.83 5.02 7.00
C LEU A 136 -4.60 4.56 5.56
N PHE A 137 -4.18 5.46 4.68
CA PHE A 137 -3.77 5.14 3.32
C PHE A 137 -2.28 5.46 3.14
N VAL A 138 -1.52 4.53 2.57
CA VAL A 138 -0.08 4.65 2.29
C VAL A 138 0.15 4.48 0.80
N ASP A 139 0.77 5.47 0.16
CA ASP A 139 0.96 5.52 -1.30
C ASP A 139 2.23 6.33 -1.62
N ASP A 140 2.88 6.09 -2.75
CA ASP A 140 4.08 6.82 -3.19
C ASP A 140 3.76 8.15 -3.87
N MET A 141 2.52 8.31 -4.38
CA MET A 141 2.11 9.48 -5.17
C MET A 141 1.56 10.61 -4.29
N LYS A 142 2.21 11.78 -4.32
CA LYS A 142 1.75 12.99 -3.59
C LYS A 142 0.31 13.38 -3.92
N GLU A 143 -0.10 13.23 -5.18
CA GLU A 143 -1.45 13.57 -5.62
C GLU A 143 -2.49 12.69 -4.94
N ASN A 144 -2.25 11.38 -4.82
CA ASN A 144 -3.11 10.47 -4.10
C ASN A 144 -3.24 10.90 -2.63
N ILE A 145 -2.12 11.21 -1.97
CA ILE A 145 -2.13 11.67 -0.58
C ILE A 145 -3.00 12.92 -0.39
N ILE A 146 -2.90 13.89 -1.31
CA ILE A 146 -3.73 15.10 -1.27
C ILE A 146 -5.21 14.75 -1.42
N ASN A 147 -5.55 13.90 -2.39
CA ASN A 147 -6.94 13.55 -2.71
C ASN A 147 -7.58 12.73 -1.58
N PHE A 148 -6.86 11.77 -1.00
CA PHE A 148 -7.33 10.99 0.15
C PHE A 148 -7.55 11.87 1.39
N ASN A 149 -6.62 12.78 1.69
CA ASN A 149 -6.77 13.72 2.80
C ASN A 149 -7.97 14.66 2.59
N LYS A 150 -8.22 15.15 1.37
CA LYS A 150 -9.43 15.92 1.03
C LYS A 150 -10.71 15.10 1.22
N ALA A 151 -10.66 13.80 0.99
CA ALA A 151 -11.79 12.89 1.24
C ALA A 151 -12.00 12.53 2.71
N GLY A 152 -11.17 13.05 3.63
CA GLY A 152 -11.26 12.80 5.08
C GLY A 152 -10.58 11.50 5.53
N ILE A 153 -9.76 10.89 4.68
CA ILE A 153 -8.97 9.69 4.98
C ILE A 153 -7.56 10.13 5.38
N ASN A 154 -7.00 9.56 6.45
CA ASN A 154 -5.61 9.82 6.80
C ASN A 154 -4.68 9.21 5.75
N ALA A 155 -3.92 10.01 5.04
CA ALA A 155 -3.02 9.54 4.01
C ALA A 155 -1.59 10.03 4.22
N ILE A 156 -0.60 9.17 3.97
CA ILE A 156 0.82 9.46 4.14
C ILE A 156 1.62 8.87 2.98
N LEU A 157 2.66 9.60 2.57
CA LEU A 157 3.64 9.10 1.60
C LEU A 157 4.38 7.88 2.16
N ALA A 158 4.59 6.88 1.32
CA ALA A 158 5.31 5.67 1.66
C ALA A 158 6.70 5.96 2.27
N ASN A 159 7.44 6.92 1.70
CA ASN A 159 8.75 7.36 2.21
C ASN A 159 8.70 8.06 3.59
N ASN A 160 7.52 8.44 4.07
CA ASN A 160 7.34 9.09 5.36
C ASN A 160 6.85 8.13 6.46
N VAL A 161 6.70 6.84 6.15
CA VAL A 161 6.23 5.82 7.11
C VAL A 161 7.10 5.75 8.35
N GLU A 162 8.42 5.88 8.22
CA GLU A 162 9.33 5.87 9.36
C GLU A 162 9.09 7.02 10.33
N LEU A 163 8.76 8.22 9.83
CA LEU A 163 8.40 9.37 10.67
C LEU A 163 7.14 9.08 11.50
N LEU A 164 6.15 8.39 10.90
CA LEU A 164 4.92 8.00 11.58
C LEU A 164 5.18 6.99 12.71
N ILE A 165 6.12 6.07 12.51
CA ILE A 165 6.51 5.07 13.51
C ILE A 165 7.24 5.75 14.68
N ASN A 166 8.19 6.63 14.39
CA ASN A 166 9.03 7.29 15.40
C ASN A 166 8.21 8.23 16.30
N ASP A 167 7.20 8.91 15.79
CA ASP A 167 6.24 9.72 16.57
C ASP A 167 5.52 8.89 17.66
N LYS A 168 5.33 7.58 17.45
CA LYS A 168 4.71 6.67 18.43
C LYS A 168 5.71 6.24 19.51
N VAL A 169 6.96 5.99 19.13
CA VAL A 169 8.01 5.54 20.06
C VAL A 169 8.38 6.66 21.04
N GLY A 170 8.54 7.91 20.58
CA GLY A 170 8.84 9.06 21.42
C GLY A 170 7.81 9.28 22.53
N LYS A 171 6.51 9.15 22.24
CA LYS A 171 5.44 9.33 23.25
C LYS A 171 5.35 8.23 24.30
N ASN A 172 5.89 7.04 24.04
CA ASN A 172 5.94 5.96 25.05
C ASN A 172 7.13 6.13 26.00
N ASN A 173 8.22 6.74 25.55
CA ASN A 173 9.38 7.01 26.39
C ASN A 173 9.14 8.15 27.38
N ASP A 174 8.35 9.16 27.01
CA ASP A 174 8.00 10.26 27.94
C ASP A 174 7.08 9.82 29.10
N LYS A 175 6.42 8.66 28.98
CA LYS A 175 5.59 8.09 30.07
C LYS A 175 6.37 7.21 31.06
N ILE A 176 7.62 6.87 30.76
CA ILE A 176 8.45 5.99 31.59
C ILE A 176 9.39 6.78 32.52
N GLN A 177 9.51 8.10 32.37
CA GLN A 177 10.40 8.93 33.19
C GLN A 177 9.77 9.58 34.42
N ILE A 178 8.53 9.20 34.80
CA ILE A 178 7.92 9.67 36.05
C ILE A 178 7.51 8.46 36.89
N LYS A 179 8.52 7.86 37.56
CA LYS A 179 8.33 7.17 38.84
C LYS A 179 9.64 7.22 39.62
#